data_abf6df5bb3fe4b946746ea1a9a925d24
#
_entry.id   abf6df5bb3fe4b946746ea1a9a925d24
#
_cell.length_a   1.000
_cell.length_b   1.000
_cell.length_c   1.000
_cell.angle_alpha   90.00
_cell.angle_beta   90.00
_cell.angle_gamma   90.00
#
_symmetry.space_group_name_H-M   'P 1'
#
loop_
_entity.id
_entity.type
_entity.pdbx_description
1 polymer ?
#
loop_
_entity_poly.entity_id
_entity_poly.type
_entity_poly.pdbx_seq_one_letter_code
_entity_poly.pdbx_strand_id
1 'polypeptide(L)'
;MTDMRIERITAREILDSRGNPTVEVDVVLESGASGRASIPSGASTGEHEALELRDKDAVRYGGKGVLKAVANVNEVIAPALTGMPALDQRRIDRTMIELDGTPTKSRLGANAILGVSLAVAKAAACYLDVPLYRYIGGTNTYVMPVPMMNIINGGSHSDAPIAFQEFMIRPVGAPSFREGLRMGAEVFHALKKVLHGRGLSTAVGDEGGFAPALAGTEDALDSIMAAIAAAGYEAGKDVTIGMDCASSEFYRDGIYDYTVFEGEKGCRRTADEQIDYLERLISKYPIDSIEDGMSENDWVGWRRLTERIGGRCQLVGDDLFVTNVDFLSRGIAEGCGNAILIKVNQIGSLSETLDAIEMAHRHGYATVTSHRSGETEDATIADIAVATNSGQIKTGSMSRSDRMAKYNQLLRIEEELGSLAVYGYKRIR
;
A
#
# COMPACT_ATOMS: atom_id res chain seq x y z
N MET A 1 -11.10 -34.32 10.88
CA MET A 1 -10.38 -33.00 10.96
C MET A 1 -8.86 -33.14 10.78
N THR A 2 -8.36 -34.23 10.21
CA THR A 2 -6.92 -34.42 9.91
C THR A 2 -6.51 -33.70 8.63
N ASP A 3 -7.39 -33.62 7.68
CA ASP A 3 -7.14 -33.15 6.28
C ASP A 3 -6.83 -31.65 6.11
N MET A 4 -6.97 -30.83 7.17
CA MET A 4 -6.60 -29.40 7.14
C MET A 4 -5.15 -29.13 7.57
N ARG A 5 -4.36 -30.19 7.82
CA ARG A 5 -2.96 -30.02 8.20
C ARG A 5 -2.10 -29.65 7.01
N ILE A 6 -1.08 -28.87 7.28
CA ILE A 6 -0.08 -28.53 6.27
C ILE A 6 0.70 -29.81 5.92
N GLU A 7 0.61 -30.24 4.68
CA GLU A 7 1.37 -31.36 4.14
C GLU A 7 2.74 -30.90 3.63
N ARG A 8 2.73 -29.80 2.86
CA ARG A 8 3.95 -29.30 2.20
C ARG A 8 3.93 -27.79 2.05
N ILE A 9 5.11 -27.19 2.26
CA ILE A 9 5.40 -25.80 1.95
C ILE A 9 6.60 -25.79 0.99
N THR A 10 6.50 -25.02 -0.10
CA THR A 10 7.59 -24.90 -1.08
C THR A 10 7.71 -23.47 -1.53
N ALA A 11 8.89 -22.90 -1.43
CA ALA A 11 9.21 -21.57 -1.93
C ALA A 11 10.08 -21.62 -3.17
N ARG A 12 9.97 -20.57 -3.99
CA ARG A 12 10.83 -20.31 -5.15
C ARG A 12 11.09 -18.81 -5.32
N GLU A 13 12.12 -18.51 -6.07
CA GLU A 13 12.39 -17.17 -6.56
C GLU A 13 11.60 -16.93 -7.84
N ILE A 14 10.88 -15.81 -7.92
CA ILE A 14 10.21 -15.30 -9.12
C ILE A 14 10.66 -13.86 -9.38
N LEU A 15 10.15 -13.19 -10.41
CA LEU A 15 10.43 -11.80 -10.70
C LEU A 15 9.22 -10.92 -10.40
N ASP A 16 9.47 -9.75 -9.81
CA ASP A 16 8.48 -8.70 -9.59
C ASP A 16 8.24 -7.86 -10.85
N SER A 17 7.32 -6.88 -10.78
CA SER A 17 6.95 -5.98 -11.85
C SER A 17 8.10 -5.10 -12.38
N ARG A 18 9.21 -5.03 -11.66
CA ARG A 18 10.44 -4.33 -12.03
C ARG A 18 11.52 -5.25 -12.56
N GLY A 19 11.26 -6.57 -12.64
CA GLY A 19 12.23 -7.58 -13.03
C GLY A 19 13.25 -7.90 -11.94
N ASN A 20 12.99 -7.51 -10.69
CA ASN A 20 13.82 -7.90 -9.54
C ASN A 20 13.31 -9.22 -8.92
N PRO A 21 14.18 -10.07 -8.37
CA PRO A 21 13.77 -11.27 -7.66
C PRO A 21 12.87 -10.98 -6.46
N THR A 22 11.88 -11.85 -6.26
CA THR A 22 11.05 -11.89 -5.06
C THR A 22 10.65 -13.33 -4.72
N VAL A 23 10.07 -13.52 -3.54
CA VAL A 23 9.69 -14.85 -3.03
C VAL A 23 8.26 -15.19 -3.41
N GLU A 24 8.05 -16.41 -3.89
CA GLU A 24 6.72 -17.03 -4.03
C GLU A 24 6.68 -18.31 -3.22
N VAL A 25 5.57 -18.54 -2.51
CA VAL A 25 5.36 -19.70 -1.64
C VAL A 25 4.07 -20.43 -2.04
N ASP A 26 4.16 -21.74 -2.16
CA ASP A 26 3.02 -22.67 -2.23
C ASP A 26 2.87 -23.41 -0.91
N VAL A 27 1.63 -23.49 -0.42
CA VAL A 27 1.22 -24.36 0.69
C VAL A 27 0.18 -25.35 0.20
N VAL A 28 0.37 -26.63 0.50
CA VAL A 28 -0.57 -27.71 0.18
C VAL A 28 -0.99 -28.39 1.49
N LEU A 29 -2.27 -28.62 1.66
CA LEU A 29 -2.85 -29.32 2.81
C LEU A 29 -3.04 -30.82 2.50
N GLU A 30 -3.17 -31.67 3.53
CA GLU A 30 -3.43 -33.11 3.40
C GLU A 30 -4.70 -33.40 2.57
N SER A 31 -5.67 -32.49 2.55
CA SER A 31 -6.86 -32.52 1.70
C SER A 31 -6.60 -32.31 0.20
N GLY A 32 -5.42 -31.84 -0.16
CA GLY A 32 -5.11 -31.34 -1.51
C GLY A 32 -5.46 -29.87 -1.74
N ALA A 33 -6.16 -29.21 -0.82
CA ALA A 33 -6.37 -27.75 -0.89
C ALA A 33 -5.04 -27.03 -0.85
N SER A 34 -4.91 -25.95 -1.64
CA SER A 34 -3.63 -25.24 -1.76
C SER A 34 -3.80 -23.73 -1.80
N GLY A 35 -2.72 -23.02 -1.44
CA GLY A 35 -2.64 -21.58 -1.54
C GLY A 35 -1.25 -21.15 -2.03
N ARG A 36 -1.21 -20.11 -2.84
CA ARG A 36 0.00 -19.48 -3.38
C ARG A 36 0.04 -18.02 -3.03
N ALA A 37 1.18 -17.53 -2.57
CA ALA A 37 1.41 -16.11 -2.33
C ALA A 37 2.74 -15.66 -2.92
N SER A 38 2.71 -14.53 -3.63
CA SER A 38 3.90 -13.89 -4.21
C SER A 38 4.10 -12.52 -3.54
N ILE A 39 5.31 -12.26 -3.05
CA ILE A 39 5.56 -11.18 -2.10
C ILE A 39 5.99 -9.90 -2.81
N PRO A 40 5.39 -8.74 -2.47
CA PRO A 40 5.80 -7.45 -3.00
C PRO A 40 7.12 -6.98 -2.39
N SER A 41 7.77 -6.00 -3.04
CA SER A 41 9.05 -5.41 -2.62
C SER A 41 9.02 -3.89 -2.74
N GLY A 42 9.47 -3.17 -1.72
CA GLY A 42 9.58 -1.71 -1.74
C GLY A 42 10.74 -1.19 -2.61
N ALA A 43 10.61 0.07 -3.08
CA ALA A 43 11.73 0.85 -3.63
C ALA A 43 12.25 1.81 -2.57
N SER A 44 11.38 2.63 -2.02
CA SER A 44 11.61 3.42 -0.83
C SER A 44 11.10 2.62 0.37
N THR A 45 11.84 2.62 1.46
CA THR A 45 11.54 1.83 2.67
C THR A 45 11.73 2.69 3.90
N GLY A 46 10.74 2.71 4.78
CA GLY A 46 10.86 3.33 6.10
C GLY A 46 12.00 2.69 6.92
N GLU A 47 12.64 3.50 7.74
CA GLU A 47 13.81 3.08 8.54
C GLU A 47 13.50 1.88 9.46
N HIS A 48 12.26 1.74 9.86
CA HIS A 48 11.80 0.75 10.85
C HIS A 48 11.02 -0.43 10.27
N GLU A 49 11.00 -0.60 8.95
CA GLU A 49 10.35 -1.77 8.32
C GLU A 49 11.01 -3.08 8.73
N ALA A 50 10.23 -4.16 8.77
CA ALA A 50 10.76 -5.51 8.86
C ALA A 50 11.65 -5.83 7.65
N LEU A 51 12.74 -6.58 7.88
CA LEU A 51 13.80 -6.78 6.90
C LEU A 51 13.36 -7.69 5.76
N GLU A 52 13.37 -7.17 4.54
CA GLU A 52 13.35 -7.97 3.32
C GLU A 52 14.73 -8.62 3.12
N LEU A 53 14.82 -9.95 3.28
CA LEU A 53 16.10 -10.65 3.18
C LEU A 53 16.54 -10.78 1.72
N ARG A 54 17.69 -10.18 1.41
CA ARG A 54 18.37 -10.23 0.11
C ARG A 54 19.71 -10.97 0.22
N ASP A 55 20.12 -11.64 -0.87
CA ASP A 55 21.35 -12.45 -0.89
C ASP A 55 22.62 -11.62 -0.77
N LYS A 56 22.59 -10.37 -1.29
CA LYS A 56 23.72 -9.44 -1.35
C LYS A 56 24.91 -9.98 -2.16
N ASP A 57 24.65 -10.94 -3.07
CA ASP A 57 25.61 -11.45 -4.03
C ASP A 57 25.61 -10.55 -5.29
N ALA A 58 26.60 -9.71 -5.43
CA ALA A 58 26.69 -8.74 -6.53
C ALA A 58 26.72 -9.40 -7.93
N VAL A 59 27.15 -10.66 -8.03
CA VAL A 59 27.22 -11.40 -9.31
C VAL A 59 25.84 -11.84 -9.79
N ARG A 60 24.88 -11.98 -8.85
CA ARG A 60 23.53 -12.44 -9.14
C ARG A 60 22.51 -11.35 -8.88
N TYR A 61 21.79 -10.89 -9.92
CA TYR A 61 20.81 -9.81 -9.86
C TYR A 61 21.32 -8.53 -9.18
N GLY A 62 22.61 -8.23 -9.28
CA GLY A 62 23.19 -7.06 -8.63
C GLY A 62 23.03 -7.04 -7.10
N GLY A 63 23.00 -8.20 -6.45
CA GLY A 63 22.81 -8.35 -5.00
C GLY A 63 21.36 -8.51 -4.55
N LYS A 64 20.39 -8.41 -5.45
CA LYS A 64 18.94 -8.43 -5.14
C LYS A 64 18.32 -9.83 -5.09
N GLY A 65 19.09 -10.92 -5.28
CA GLY A 65 18.61 -12.29 -5.18
C GLY A 65 17.94 -12.59 -3.84
N VAL A 66 17.05 -13.61 -3.80
CA VAL A 66 16.28 -14.00 -2.59
C VAL A 66 16.42 -15.49 -2.24
N LEU A 67 17.48 -16.17 -2.74
CA LEU A 67 17.65 -17.61 -2.50
C LEU A 67 17.85 -17.95 -1.02
N LYS A 68 18.42 -17.04 -0.21
CA LYS A 68 18.50 -17.22 1.25
C LYS A 68 17.11 -17.26 1.89
N ALA A 69 16.21 -16.34 1.50
CA ALA A 69 14.84 -16.35 1.97
C ALA A 69 14.09 -17.61 1.51
N VAL A 70 14.29 -18.04 0.27
CA VAL A 70 13.75 -19.30 -0.28
C VAL A 70 14.25 -20.51 0.53
N ALA A 71 15.54 -20.59 0.80
CA ALA A 71 16.12 -21.65 1.63
C ALA A 71 15.54 -21.63 3.06
N ASN A 72 15.40 -20.47 3.66
CA ASN A 72 14.77 -20.32 4.99
C ASN A 72 13.32 -20.85 5.01
N VAL A 73 12.54 -20.62 3.96
CA VAL A 73 11.20 -21.22 3.85
C VAL A 73 11.31 -22.75 3.76
N ASN A 74 12.11 -23.28 2.82
CA ASN A 74 12.13 -24.70 2.49
C ASN A 74 12.78 -25.56 3.58
N GLU A 75 13.83 -25.05 4.26
CA GLU A 75 14.68 -25.82 5.15
C GLU A 75 14.44 -25.54 6.64
N VAL A 76 13.84 -24.38 6.99
CA VAL A 76 13.63 -23.98 8.39
C VAL A 76 12.14 -23.87 8.70
N ILE A 77 11.38 -23.08 7.94
CA ILE A 77 9.96 -22.81 8.22
C ILE A 77 9.11 -24.04 7.88
N ALA A 78 9.29 -24.63 6.70
CA ALA A 78 8.48 -25.77 6.25
C ALA A 78 8.53 -26.96 7.22
N PRO A 79 9.70 -27.45 7.69
CA PRO A 79 9.74 -28.52 8.67
C PRO A 79 9.04 -28.19 10.00
N ALA A 80 9.11 -26.93 10.44
CA ALA A 80 8.51 -26.49 11.70
C ALA A 80 6.98 -26.41 11.65
N LEU A 81 6.40 -26.15 10.46
CA LEU A 81 4.97 -25.95 10.29
C LEU A 81 4.23 -27.19 9.73
N THR A 82 4.94 -28.14 9.12
CA THR A 82 4.36 -29.39 8.61
C THR A 82 3.59 -30.12 9.71
N GLY A 83 2.35 -30.53 9.43
CA GLY A 83 1.43 -31.14 10.36
C GLY A 83 0.64 -30.18 11.23
N MET A 84 0.91 -28.87 11.21
CA MET A 84 0.10 -27.87 11.91
C MET A 84 -1.24 -27.64 11.20
N PRO A 85 -2.32 -27.34 11.94
CA PRO A 85 -3.60 -27.00 11.35
C PRO A 85 -3.53 -25.64 10.63
N ALA A 86 -3.87 -25.59 9.34
CA ALA A 86 -3.84 -24.35 8.55
C ALA A 86 -4.85 -23.29 9.01
N LEU A 87 -5.90 -23.68 9.72
CA LEU A 87 -6.91 -22.74 10.25
C LEU A 87 -6.41 -21.96 11.49
N ASP A 88 -5.29 -22.35 12.08
CA ASP A 88 -4.72 -21.67 13.24
C ASP A 88 -3.66 -20.63 12.81
N GLN A 89 -4.11 -19.65 12.01
CA GLN A 89 -3.25 -18.62 11.42
C GLN A 89 -2.35 -17.95 12.44
N ARG A 90 -2.91 -17.50 13.57
CA ARG A 90 -2.15 -16.77 14.59
C ARG A 90 -1.03 -17.63 15.20
N ARG A 91 -1.27 -18.90 15.41
CA ARG A 91 -0.26 -19.83 15.92
C ARG A 91 0.83 -20.08 14.88
N ILE A 92 0.48 -20.20 13.60
CA ILE A 92 1.42 -20.36 12.50
C ILE A 92 2.34 -19.15 12.41
N ASP A 93 1.77 -17.93 12.35
CA ASP A 93 2.53 -16.70 12.26
C ASP A 93 3.45 -16.52 13.49
N ARG A 94 2.91 -16.76 14.68
CA ARG A 94 3.67 -16.70 15.93
C ARG A 94 4.83 -17.70 15.93
N THR A 95 4.63 -18.92 15.47
CA THR A 95 5.71 -19.93 15.38
C THR A 95 6.83 -19.43 14.48
N MET A 96 6.53 -18.80 13.34
CA MET A 96 7.55 -18.25 12.44
C MET A 96 8.28 -17.05 13.06
N ILE A 97 7.58 -16.17 13.76
CA ILE A 97 8.16 -15.02 14.46
C ILE A 97 9.09 -15.49 15.58
N GLU A 98 8.68 -16.46 16.37
CA GLU A 98 9.50 -17.06 17.41
C GLU A 98 10.72 -17.81 16.85
N LEU A 99 10.56 -18.48 15.70
CA LEU A 99 11.68 -19.10 14.96
C LEU A 99 12.68 -18.06 14.48
N ASP A 100 12.25 -16.90 14.01
CA ASP A 100 13.13 -15.80 13.64
C ASP A 100 13.85 -15.24 14.86
N GLY A 101 13.11 -14.90 15.91
CA GLY A 101 13.62 -14.46 17.20
C GLY A 101 14.28 -13.08 17.18
N THR A 102 14.12 -12.29 16.10
CA THR A 102 14.62 -10.92 15.99
C THR A 102 13.48 -9.92 15.83
N PRO A 103 13.60 -8.67 16.32
CA PRO A 103 12.52 -7.68 16.23
C PRO A 103 12.11 -7.33 14.80
N THR A 104 13.07 -7.36 13.87
CA THR A 104 12.89 -6.96 12.46
C THR A 104 12.82 -8.14 11.50
N LYS A 105 12.64 -9.37 11.99
CA LYS A 105 12.63 -10.60 11.18
C LYS A 105 13.91 -10.78 10.33
N SER A 106 15.05 -10.32 10.85
CA SER A 106 16.31 -10.24 10.09
C SER A 106 17.00 -11.60 9.89
N ARG A 107 16.62 -12.64 10.63
CA ARG A 107 17.22 -13.97 10.51
C ARG A 107 16.60 -14.79 9.37
N LEU A 108 15.27 -14.87 9.31
CA LEU A 108 14.55 -15.62 8.27
C LEU A 108 14.17 -14.75 7.08
N GLY A 109 13.89 -13.48 7.34
CA GLY A 109 13.40 -12.52 6.37
C GLY A 109 11.88 -12.32 6.45
N ALA A 110 11.45 -11.07 6.49
CA ALA A 110 10.02 -10.74 6.47
C ALA A 110 9.33 -11.25 5.20
N ASN A 111 10.03 -11.27 4.07
CA ASN A 111 9.55 -11.83 2.80
C ASN A 111 9.32 -13.35 2.89
N ALA A 112 10.18 -14.10 3.56
CA ALA A 112 10.01 -15.54 3.78
C ALA A 112 8.79 -15.83 4.69
N ILE A 113 8.68 -15.11 5.80
CA ILE A 113 7.59 -15.28 6.78
C ILE A 113 6.25 -14.89 6.15
N LEU A 114 6.18 -13.74 5.49
CA LEU A 114 4.96 -13.26 4.85
C LEU A 114 4.48 -14.21 3.75
N GLY A 115 5.41 -14.75 2.94
CA GLY A 115 5.08 -15.70 1.89
C GLY A 115 4.32 -16.91 2.42
N VAL A 116 4.81 -17.49 3.49
CA VAL A 116 4.16 -18.63 4.14
C VAL A 116 2.85 -18.21 4.80
N SER A 117 2.83 -17.10 5.52
CA SER A 117 1.63 -16.58 6.21
C SER A 117 0.45 -16.41 5.27
N LEU A 118 0.65 -15.73 4.13
CA LEU A 118 -0.41 -15.50 3.15
C LEU A 118 -0.80 -16.78 2.37
N ALA A 119 0.18 -17.64 2.04
CA ALA A 119 -0.11 -18.88 1.34
C ALA A 119 -0.92 -19.85 2.21
N VAL A 120 -0.65 -19.89 3.53
CA VAL A 120 -1.47 -20.68 4.48
C VAL A 120 -2.89 -20.15 4.55
N ALA A 121 -3.10 -18.83 4.66
CA ALA A 121 -4.44 -18.24 4.67
C ALA A 121 -5.24 -18.60 3.40
N LYS A 122 -4.59 -18.58 2.23
CA LYS A 122 -5.20 -18.96 0.96
C LYS A 122 -5.52 -20.46 0.91
N ALA A 123 -4.63 -21.33 1.39
CA ALA A 123 -4.89 -22.75 1.47
C ALA A 123 -6.05 -23.07 2.42
N ALA A 124 -6.13 -22.37 3.54
CA ALA A 124 -7.23 -22.49 4.51
C ALA A 124 -8.57 -22.03 3.91
N ALA A 125 -8.59 -20.91 3.19
CA ALA A 125 -9.78 -20.43 2.49
C ALA A 125 -10.25 -21.43 1.41
N CYS A 126 -9.31 -21.97 0.63
CA CYS A 126 -9.56 -23.02 -0.36
C CYS A 126 -10.15 -24.28 0.29
N TYR A 127 -9.59 -24.74 1.42
CA TYR A 127 -10.09 -25.90 2.18
C TYR A 127 -11.53 -25.71 2.66
N LEU A 128 -11.89 -24.50 3.08
CA LEU A 128 -13.23 -24.18 3.56
C LEU A 128 -14.21 -23.87 2.42
N ASP A 129 -13.74 -23.82 1.17
CA ASP A 129 -14.53 -23.44 0.00
C ASP A 129 -15.18 -22.05 0.17
N VAL A 130 -14.41 -21.08 0.69
CA VAL A 130 -14.83 -19.70 0.86
C VAL A 130 -13.82 -18.74 0.23
N PRO A 131 -14.26 -17.57 -0.28
CA PRO A 131 -13.35 -16.55 -0.77
C PRO A 131 -12.39 -16.04 0.33
N LEU A 132 -11.18 -15.64 -0.05
CA LEU A 132 -10.16 -15.22 0.91
C LEU A 132 -10.63 -14.06 1.79
N TYR A 133 -11.32 -13.06 1.21
CA TYR A 133 -11.83 -11.93 1.99
C TYR A 133 -12.84 -12.36 3.08
N ARG A 134 -13.65 -13.39 2.82
CA ARG A 134 -14.58 -13.96 3.83
C ARG A 134 -13.87 -14.80 4.86
N TYR A 135 -12.84 -15.56 4.45
CA TYR A 135 -12.02 -16.32 5.39
C TYR A 135 -11.34 -15.39 6.41
N ILE A 136 -10.75 -14.29 5.94
CA ILE A 136 -10.03 -13.33 6.81
C ILE A 136 -11.03 -12.52 7.66
N GLY A 137 -12.07 -11.97 7.06
CA GLY A 137 -12.95 -10.98 7.70
C GLY A 137 -14.26 -11.52 8.26
N GLY A 138 -14.58 -12.81 8.00
CA GLY A 138 -15.82 -13.41 8.47
C GLY A 138 -17.07 -12.93 7.72
N THR A 139 -18.20 -12.90 8.41
CA THR A 139 -19.52 -12.62 7.80
C THR A 139 -19.79 -11.14 7.58
N ASN A 140 -19.04 -10.23 8.21
CA ASN A 140 -19.27 -8.78 8.17
C ASN A 140 -18.34 -8.05 7.17
N THR A 141 -18.15 -8.61 5.99
CA THR A 141 -17.27 -8.11 4.93
C THR A 141 -18.09 -7.66 3.73
N TYR A 142 -18.27 -6.35 3.55
CA TYR A 142 -19.16 -5.81 2.52
C TYR A 142 -18.75 -4.41 2.02
N VAL A 143 -17.73 -3.78 2.60
CA VAL A 143 -17.29 -2.46 2.19
C VAL A 143 -16.27 -2.58 1.07
N MET A 144 -16.65 -2.10 -0.12
CA MET A 144 -15.74 -1.94 -1.26
C MET A 144 -14.88 -0.70 -1.07
N PRO A 145 -13.56 -0.81 -1.20
CA PRO A 145 -12.68 0.32 -0.95
C PRO A 145 -12.77 1.39 -2.05
N VAL A 146 -12.66 2.67 -1.66
CA VAL A 146 -12.38 3.76 -2.60
C VAL A 146 -10.93 3.63 -3.06
N PRO A 147 -10.65 3.50 -4.36
CA PRO A 147 -9.29 3.43 -4.85
C PRO A 147 -8.62 4.81 -4.81
N MET A 148 -7.37 4.84 -4.36
CA MET A 148 -6.45 5.96 -4.46
C MET A 148 -5.49 5.64 -5.59
N MET A 149 -5.72 6.26 -6.76
CA MET A 149 -5.05 5.89 -8.01
C MET A 149 -3.92 6.87 -8.30
N ASN A 150 -2.67 6.44 -8.19
CA ASN A 150 -1.48 7.26 -8.48
C ASN A 150 -1.38 7.54 -9.99
N ILE A 151 -1.72 8.76 -10.45
CA ILE A 151 -1.75 9.12 -11.87
C ILE A 151 -0.60 10.02 -12.33
N ILE A 152 0.11 10.69 -11.39
CA ILE A 152 1.35 11.43 -11.65
C ILE A 152 2.37 11.07 -10.60
N ASN A 153 3.59 10.76 -11.01
CA ASN A 153 4.73 10.47 -10.18
C ASN A 153 5.72 11.65 -10.12
N GLY A 154 6.31 11.85 -8.97
CA GLY A 154 7.43 12.74 -8.71
C GLY A 154 8.42 12.09 -7.73
N GLY A 155 9.18 12.88 -6.96
CA GLY A 155 10.13 12.41 -5.98
C GLY A 155 11.03 11.30 -6.50
N SER A 156 11.29 10.30 -5.69
CA SER A 156 12.10 9.12 -6.07
C SER A 156 11.46 8.22 -7.13
N HIS A 157 10.18 8.43 -7.48
CA HIS A 157 9.46 7.66 -8.50
C HIS A 157 9.55 8.26 -9.91
N SER A 158 10.26 9.37 -10.10
CA SER A 158 10.36 10.08 -11.39
C SER A 158 11.63 10.95 -11.46
N ASP A 159 12.14 11.16 -12.67
CA ASP A 159 13.19 12.16 -12.93
C ASP A 159 12.62 13.60 -13.05
N ALA A 160 11.32 13.79 -12.83
CA ALA A 160 10.69 15.10 -12.89
C ALA A 160 11.11 15.97 -11.68
N PRO A 161 11.25 17.30 -11.87
CA PRO A 161 11.61 18.22 -10.78
C PRO A 161 10.40 18.52 -9.88
N ILE A 162 9.86 17.49 -9.22
CA ILE A 162 8.71 17.55 -8.31
C ILE A 162 9.13 16.84 -7.02
N ALA A 163 9.01 17.52 -5.88
CA ALA A 163 9.44 16.94 -4.60
C ALA A 163 8.48 15.86 -4.08
N PHE A 164 7.17 16.03 -4.24
CA PHE A 164 6.18 15.05 -3.79
C PHE A 164 6.15 13.83 -4.70
N GLN A 165 6.06 12.65 -4.09
CA GLN A 165 6.28 11.38 -4.76
C GLN A 165 5.08 10.93 -5.60
N GLU A 166 3.83 11.13 -5.11
CA GLU A 166 2.65 10.66 -5.81
C GLU A 166 1.48 11.65 -5.74
N PHE A 167 0.76 11.73 -6.86
CA PHE A 167 -0.49 12.47 -6.95
C PHE A 167 -1.58 11.51 -7.39
N MET A 168 -2.55 11.31 -6.52
CA MET A 168 -3.61 10.31 -6.66
C MET A 168 -4.95 10.96 -6.91
N ILE A 169 -5.80 10.30 -7.69
CA ILE A 169 -7.24 10.61 -7.76
C ILE A 169 -8.03 9.60 -6.93
N ARG A 170 -9.12 10.08 -6.34
CA ARG A 170 -10.03 9.32 -5.49
C ARG A 170 -11.47 9.55 -5.97
N PRO A 171 -12.12 8.58 -6.66
CA PRO A 171 -13.47 8.72 -7.21
C PRO A 171 -14.54 8.56 -6.12
N VAL A 172 -14.54 9.46 -5.14
CA VAL A 172 -15.40 9.40 -3.94
C VAL A 172 -16.90 9.60 -4.25
N GLY A 173 -17.22 10.24 -5.39
CA GLY A 173 -18.59 10.46 -5.85
C GLY A 173 -19.26 9.24 -6.45
N ALA A 174 -18.51 8.20 -6.80
CA ALA A 174 -19.05 7.03 -7.46
C ALA A 174 -20.11 6.29 -6.62
N PRO A 175 -21.12 5.67 -7.25
CA PRO A 175 -22.14 4.90 -6.55
C PRO A 175 -21.68 3.47 -6.21
N SER A 176 -20.65 2.94 -6.89
CA SER A 176 -20.12 1.58 -6.75
C SER A 176 -18.63 1.56 -7.05
N PHE A 177 -17.95 0.46 -6.70
CA PHE A 177 -16.54 0.29 -7.03
C PHE A 177 -16.31 0.26 -8.55
N ARG A 178 -17.15 -0.47 -9.29
CA ARG A 178 -17.11 -0.53 -10.77
C ARG A 178 -17.17 0.86 -11.39
N GLU A 179 -18.09 1.70 -10.95
CA GLU A 179 -18.21 3.07 -11.45
C GLU A 179 -17.01 3.94 -11.03
N GLY A 180 -16.51 3.78 -9.81
CA GLY A 180 -15.28 4.45 -9.37
C GLY A 180 -14.07 4.07 -10.21
N LEU A 181 -13.94 2.80 -10.56
CA LEU A 181 -12.88 2.33 -11.45
C LEU A 181 -13.02 2.89 -12.87
N ARG A 182 -14.24 2.98 -13.41
CA ARG A 182 -14.52 3.63 -14.71
C ARG A 182 -14.12 5.10 -14.69
N MET A 183 -14.57 5.84 -13.66
CA MET A 183 -14.22 7.25 -13.50
C MET A 183 -12.70 7.46 -13.45
N GLY A 184 -11.99 6.63 -12.69
CA GLY A 184 -10.53 6.66 -12.64
C GLY A 184 -9.87 6.43 -13.98
N ALA A 185 -10.33 5.44 -14.76
CA ALA A 185 -9.83 5.15 -16.09
C ALA A 185 -10.07 6.33 -17.06
N GLU A 186 -11.24 6.93 -17.03
CA GLU A 186 -11.60 8.07 -17.89
C GLU A 186 -10.74 9.31 -17.55
N VAL A 187 -10.51 9.61 -16.26
CA VAL A 187 -9.61 10.70 -15.85
C VAL A 187 -8.16 10.41 -16.23
N PHE A 188 -7.69 9.16 -16.06
CA PHE A 188 -6.35 8.76 -16.48
C PHE A 188 -6.12 8.97 -17.98
N HIS A 189 -7.09 8.57 -18.83
CA HIS A 189 -7.00 8.79 -20.26
C HIS A 189 -7.16 10.26 -20.67
N ALA A 190 -7.96 11.05 -19.93
CA ALA A 190 -8.03 12.48 -20.11
C ALA A 190 -6.70 13.16 -19.77
N LEU A 191 -6.06 12.76 -18.66
CA LEU A 191 -4.73 13.26 -18.27
C LEU A 191 -3.68 12.98 -19.33
N LYS A 192 -3.70 11.78 -19.94
CA LYS A 192 -2.81 11.46 -21.07
C LYS A 192 -2.96 12.47 -22.22
N LYS A 193 -4.20 12.87 -22.55
CA LYS A 193 -4.46 13.87 -23.60
C LYS A 193 -3.99 15.27 -23.17
N VAL A 194 -4.21 15.67 -21.92
CA VAL A 194 -3.76 16.95 -21.36
C VAL A 194 -2.23 17.05 -21.45
N LEU A 195 -1.51 16.04 -20.98
CA LEU A 195 -0.04 16.01 -21.01
C LEU A 195 0.50 16.01 -22.45
N HIS A 196 -0.08 15.17 -23.32
CA HIS A 196 0.31 15.13 -24.73
C HIS A 196 0.09 16.48 -25.42
N GLY A 197 -1.04 17.16 -25.16
CA GLY A 197 -1.35 18.49 -25.70
C GLY A 197 -0.36 19.58 -25.25
N ARG A 198 0.32 19.37 -24.13
CA ARG A 198 1.40 20.23 -23.61
C ARG A 198 2.79 19.80 -24.12
N GLY A 199 2.90 18.77 -24.95
CA GLY A 199 4.16 18.22 -25.42
C GLY A 199 4.97 17.47 -24.36
N LEU A 200 4.31 17.02 -23.28
CA LEU A 200 4.93 16.31 -22.16
C LEU A 200 4.89 14.79 -22.38
N SER A 201 5.85 14.09 -21.74
CA SER A 201 5.90 12.62 -21.75
C SER A 201 4.64 12.00 -21.15
N THR A 202 4.17 10.92 -21.77
CA THR A 202 3.13 10.04 -21.23
C THR A 202 3.65 8.63 -20.96
N ALA A 203 4.98 8.49 -20.79
CA ALA A 203 5.59 7.30 -20.23
C ALA A 203 5.16 7.12 -18.79
N VAL A 204 5.04 5.87 -18.36
CA VAL A 204 4.58 5.53 -17.01
C VAL A 204 5.74 5.04 -16.15
N GLY A 205 5.67 5.35 -14.85
CA GLY A 205 6.59 4.84 -13.83
C GLY A 205 6.23 3.43 -13.34
N ASP A 206 6.91 3.00 -12.29
CA ASP A 206 6.78 1.65 -11.72
C ASP A 206 5.36 1.32 -11.25
N GLU A 207 4.59 2.31 -10.84
CA GLU A 207 3.22 2.15 -10.34
C GLU A 207 2.14 2.44 -11.40
N GLY A 208 2.55 2.68 -12.65
CA GLY A 208 1.66 2.87 -13.78
C GLY A 208 1.14 4.31 -13.97
N GLY A 209 1.46 5.26 -13.08
CA GLY A 209 1.19 6.68 -13.26
C GLY A 209 2.16 7.34 -14.23
N PHE A 210 1.78 8.47 -14.83
CA PHE A 210 2.65 9.22 -15.75
C PHE A 210 3.82 9.86 -14.99
N ALA A 211 4.95 10.00 -15.67
CA ALA A 211 6.16 10.66 -15.13
C ALA A 211 6.57 11.84 -16.06
N PRO A 212 5.74 12.89 -16.19
CA PRO A 212 6.03 14.04 -17.05
C PRO A 212 6.97 15.03 -16.34
N ALA A 213 7.82 15.72 -17.11
CA ALA A 213 8.64 16.82 -16.60
C ALA A 213 7.81 18.09 -16.35
N LEU A 214 7.00 18.08 -15.29
CA LEU A 214 6.20 19.22 -14.84
C LEU A 214 7.05 20.19 -14.02
N ALA A 215 6.57 21.43 -13.85
CA ALA A 215 7.33 22.50 -13.22
C ALA A 215 7.32 22.46 -11.66
N GLY A 216 6.63 21.49 -11.06
CA GLY A 216 6.52 21.32 -9.61
C GLY A 216 5.14 20.81 -9.18
N THR A 217 4.92 20.77 -7.88
CA THR A 217 3.70 20.23 -7.23
C THR A 217 2.41 20.88 -7.77
N GLU A 218 2.35 22.20 -7.86
CA GLU A 218 1.12 22.89 -8.29
C GLU A 218 0.82 22.65 -9.78
N ASP A 219 1.83 22.52 -10.64
CA ASP A 219 1.64 22.19 -12.06
C ASP A 219 1.09 20.75 -12.22
N ALA A 220 1.50 19.82 -11.35
CA ALA A 220 0.92 18.48 -11.30
C ALA A 220 -0.56 18.53 -10.90
N LEU A 221 -0.90 19.26 -9.83
CA LEU A 221 -2.27 19.44 -9.37
C LEU A 221 -3.16 20.12 -10.42
N ASP A 222 -2.68 21.19 -11.07
CA ASP A 222 -3.41 21.89 -12.14
C ASP A 222 -3.66 20.96 -13.34
N SER A 223 -2.70 20.09 -13.69
CA SER A 223 -2.86 19.08 -14.75
C SER A 223 -3.95 18.05 -14.40
N ILE A 224 -4.01 17.62 -13.14
CA ILE A 224 -5.04 16.70 -12.65
C ILE A 224 -6.42 17.38 -12.67
N MET A 225 -6.52 18.63 -12.21
CA MET A 225 -7.77 19.40 -12.25
C MET A 225 -8.29 19.53 -13.68
N ALA A 226 -7.40 19.84 -14.65
CA ALA A 226 -7.76 19.89 -16.05
C ALA A 226 -8.23 18.52 -16.59
N ALA A 227 -7.61 17.41 -16.17
CA ALA A 227 -7.99 16.07 -16.56
C ALA A 227 -9.36 15.66 -16.00
N ILE A 228 -9.65 15.96 -14.74
CA ILE A 228 -10.97 15.70 -14.10
C ILE A 228 -12.06 16.43 -14.87
N ALA A 229 -11.87 17.73 -15.15
CA ALA A 229 -12.82 18.53 -15.92
C ALA A 229 -12.98 18.01 -17.37
N ALA A 230 -11.89 17.64 -18.05
CA ALA A 230 -11.91 17.08 -19.41
C ALA A 230 -12.60 15.72 -19.47
N ALA A 231 -12.61 14.96 -18.40
CA ALA A 231 -13.36 13.71 -18.27
C ALA A 231 -14.85 13.92 -17.94
N GLY A 232 -15.26 15.15 -17.69
CA GLY A 232 -16.66 15.50 -17.40
C GLY A 232 -17.07 15.34 -15.93
N TYR A 233 -16.11 15.30 -15.01
CA TYR A 233 -16.36 15.17 -13.57
C TYR A 233 -16.12 16.48 -12.83
N GLU A 234 -16.81 16.62 -11.69
CA GLU A 234 -16.69 17.77 -10.78
C GLU A 234 -15.63 17.46 -9.69
N ALA A 235 -14.53 18.20 -9.71
CA ALA A 235 -13.48 18.08 -8.72
C ALA A 235 -13.99 18.48 -7.31
N GLY A 236 -13.66 17.68 -6.31
CA GLY A 236 -14.12 17.85 -4.93
C GLY A 236 -15.48 17.22 -4.63
N LYS A 237 -16.24 16.81 -5.65
CA LYS A 237 -17.53 16.14 -5.47
C LYS A 237 -17.52 14.72 -6.03
N ASP A 238 -17.16 14.58 -7.30
CA ASP A 238 -17.08 13.28 -7.95
C ASP A 238 -15.69 12.65 -7.71
N VAL A 239 -14.63 13.46 -7.86
CA VAL A 239 -13.25 13.05 -7.70
C VAL A 239 -12.53 14.03 -6.79
N THR A 240 -11.89 13.50 -5.75
CA THR A 240 -10.94 14.25 -4.90
C THR A 240 -9.51 13.85 -5.22
N ILE A 241 -8.55 14.54 -4.62
CA ILE A 241 -7.12 14.33 -4.81
C ILE A 241 -6.50 13.80 -3.51
N GLY A 242 -5.65 12.79 -3.62
CA GLY A 242 -4.72 12.38 -2.58
C GLY A 242 -3.29 12.70 -2.98
N MET A 243 -2.43 12.94 -2.02
CA MET A 243 -0.99 13.11 -2.24
C MET A 243 -0.21 12.19 -1.33
N ASP A 244 0.91 11.67 -1.82
CA ASP A 244 1.99 11.12 -1.01
C ASP A 244 3.20 12.04 -1.13
N CYS A 245 3.54 12.69 -0.04
CA CYS A 245 4.66 13.63 -0.02
C CYS A 245 6.00 12.93 0.14
N ALA A 246 6.05 11.75 0.75
CA ALA A 246 7.26 11.02 1.11
C ALA A 246 8.32 11.93 1.74
N SER A 247 7.90 12.73 2.73
CA SER A 247 8.69 13.88 3.20
C SER A 247 10.02 13.50 3.86
N SER A 248 10.19 12.26 4.29
CA SER A 248 11.45 11.74 4.82
C SER A 248 12.57 11.79 3.78
N GLU A 249 12.27 11.67 2.48
CA GLU A 249 13.21 11.67 1.37
C GLU A 249 13.97 13.01 1.23
N PHE A 250 13.32 14.12 1.59
CA PHE A 250 13.90 15.47 1.50
C PHE A 250 13.99 16.21 2.84
N TYR A 251 13.81 15.50 3.96
CA TYR A 251 14.01 16.06 5.30
C TYR A 251 15.47 15.90 5.75
N ARG A 252 16.13 16.99 6.11
CA ARG A 252 17.52 17.00 6.59
C ARG A 252 17.69 18.07 7.68
N ASP A 253 18.19 17.67 8.85
CA ASP A 253 18.54 18.57 9.96
C ASP A 253 17.43 19.57 10.37
N GLY A 254 16.17 19.11 10.41
CA GLY A 254 15.02 19.93 10.78
C GLY A 254 14.43 20.76 9.64
N ILE A 255 14.93 20.60 8.42
CA ILE A 255 14.52 21.34 7.23
C ILE A 255 14.00 20.40 6.15
N TYR A 256 12.88 20.75 5.55
CA TYR A 256 12.32 20.13 4.36
C TYR A 256 12.95 20.79 3.12
N ASP A 257 13.95 20.14 2.54
CA ASP A 257 14.79 20.68 1.46
C ASP A 257 14.32 20.19 0.09
N TYR A 258 13.45 20.93 -0.54
CA TYR A 258 12.90 20.63 -1.86
C TYR A 258 13.94 20.67 -2.98
N THR A 259 15.12 21.30 -2.73
CA THR A 259 16.19 21.35 -3.73
C THR A 259 16.74 19.96 -4.09
N VAL A 260 16.49 18.95 -3.24
CA VAL A 260 16.87 17.56 -3.50
C VAL A 260 16.27 17.05 -4.81
N PHE A 261 15.01 17.41 -5.10
CA PHE A 261 14.29 17.00 -6.31
C PHE A 261 14.08 18.14 -7.30
N GLU A 262 13.86 19.35 -6.83
CA GLU A 262 13.50 20.52 -7.67
C GLU A 262 14.72 21.33 -8.10
N GLY A 263 15.92 20.95 -7.66
CA GLY A 263 17.17 21.65 -7.98
C GLY A 263 17.16 23.10 -7.47
N GLU A 264 17.74 24.03 -8.25
CA GLU A 264 17.85 25.44 -7.86
C GLU A 264 16.51 26.16 -7.65
N LYS A 265 15.41 25.60 -8.17
CA LYS A 265 14.06 26.15 -8.01
C LYS A 265 13.38 25.70 -6.71
N GLY A 266 13.89 24.64 -6.10
CA GLY A 266 13.38 24.14 -4.83
C GLY A 266 13.61 25.14 -3.70
N CYS A 267 12.68 25.18 -2.76
CA CYS A 267 12.81 25.98 -1.55
C CYS A 267 13.16 25.10 -0.34
N ARG A 268 13.57 25.73 0.74
CA ARG A 268 13.79 25.10 2.04
C ARG A 268 12.73 25.58 3.00
N ARG A 269 12.10 24.67 3.72
CA ARG A 269 11.03 24.96 4.66
C ARG A 269 11.36 24.40 6.04
N THR A 270 11.12 25.18 7.07
CA THR A 270 10.98 24.69 8.45
C THR A 270 9.71 23.84 8.55
N ALA A 271 9.54 23.12 9.66
CA ALA A 271 8.31 22.34 9.90
C ALA A 271 7.04 23.22 9.81
N ASP A 272 7.07 24.45 10.35
CA ASP A 272 5.92 25.35 10.27
C ASP A 272 5.62 25.81 8.85
N GLU A 273 6.62 26.16 8.08
CA GLU A 273 6.46 26.55 6.68
C GLU A 273 5.99 25.38 5.81
N GLN A 274 6.38 24.13 6.15
CA GLN A 274 5.87 22.93 5.52
C GLN A 274 4.37 22.74 5.81
N ILE A 275 3.96 22.87 7.07
CA ILE A 275 2.56 22.81 7.48
C ILE A 275 1.73 23.90 6.78
N ASP A 276 2.22 25.14 6.75
CA ASP A 276 1.56 26.25 6.06
C ASP A 276 1.42 26.00 4.55
N TYR A 277 2.42 25.35 3.94
CA TYR A 277 2.36 24.97 2.53
C TYR A 277 1.28 23.91 2.28
N LEU A 278 1.24 22.84 3.08
CA LEU A 278 0.23 21.79 2.96
C LEU A 278 -1.18 22.36 3.20
N GLU A 279 -1.35 23.26 4.18
CA GLU A 279 -2.63 23.92 4.43
C GLU A 279 -3.09 24.78 3.23
N ARG A 280 -2.18 25.50 2.57
CA ARG A 280 -2.50 26.25 1.35
C ARG A 280 -2.93 25.33 0.21
N LEU A 281 -2.25 24.17 0.04
CA LEU A 281 -2.62 23.21 -1.01
C LEU A 281 -4.03 22.68 -0.81
N ILE A 282 -4.40 22.22 0.39
CA ILE A 282 -5.76 21.71 0.66
C ILE A 282 -6.84 22.81 0.60
N SER A 283 -6.45 24.06 0.74
CA SER A 283 -7.37 25.21 0.60
C SER A 283 -7.60 25.62 -0.85
N LYS A 284 -6.62 25.34 -1.73
CA LYS A 284 -6.67 25.68 -3.16
C LYS A 284 -7.21 24.54 -4.02
N TYR A 285 -6.94 23.31 -3.66
CA TYR A 285 -7.29 22.11 -4.42
C TYR A 285 -8.18 21.18 -3.58
N PRO A 286 -9.00 20.32 -4.20
CA PRO A 286 -9.88 19.38 -3.50
C PRO A 286 -9.09 18.17 -2.96
N ILE A 287 -8.03 18.45 -2.18
CA ILE A 287 -7.18 17.44 -1.55
C ILE A 287 -7.84 17.03 -0.24
N ASP A 288 -8.17 15.76 -0.11
CA ASP A 288 -8.81 15.18 1.08
C ASP A 288 -7.95 14.13 1.79
N SER A 289 -6.74 13.82 1.25
CA SER A 289 -5.79 12.89 1.86
C SER A 289 -4.36 13.29 1.57
N ILE A 290 -3.50 13.32 2.60
CA ILE A 290 -2.06 13.53 2.51
C ILE A 290 -1.37 12.40 3.26
N GLU A 291 -0.50 11.67 2.56
CA GLU A 291 0.38 10.65 3.10
C GLU A 291 1.76 11.27 3.33
N ASP A 292 2.37 10.95 4.47
CA ASP A 292 3.69 11.36 4.90
C ASP A 292 4.01 12.85 4.63
N GLY A 293 3.07 13.72 5.04
CA GLY A 293 3.22 15.18 4.92
C GLY A 293 4.37 15.75 5.74
N MET A 294 4.83 15.01 6.74
CA MET A 294 6.02 15.28 7.56
C MET A 294 6.93 14.05 7.55
N SER A 295 8.20 14.22 7.92
CA SER A 295 9.17 13.13 8.05
C SER A 295 8.79 12.16 9.17
N GLU A 296 9.10 10.86 9.00
CA GLU A 296 8.96 9.81 10.02
C GLU A 296 9.68 10.12 11.35
N ASN A 297 10.69 10.99 11.30
CA ASN A 297 11.46 11.42 12.47
C ASN A 297 10.96 12.73 13.09
N ASP A 298 10.01 13.45 12.45
CA ASP A 298 9.46 14.73 12.95
C ASP A 298 8.10 14.55 13.65
N TRP A 299 8.07 13.85 14.77
CA TRP A 299 6.84 13.59 15.54
C TRP A 299 6.18 14.87 16.05
N VAL A 300 6.96 15.90 16.36
CA VAL A 300 6.43 17.21 16.77
C VAL A 300 5.73 17.89 15.60
N GLY A 301 6.34 17.87 14.42
CA GLY A 301 5.73 18.37 13.18
C GLY A 301 4.45 17.62 12.84
N TRP A 302 4.43 16.28 12.95
CA TRP A 302 3.25 15.45 12.72
C TRP A 302 2.07 15.83 13.63
N ARG A 303 2.30 15.99 14.94
CA ARG A 303 1.27 16.43 15.87
C ARG A 303 0.72 17.80 15.47
N ARG A 304 1.59 18.77 15.19
CA ARG A 304 1.20 20.13 14.78
C ARG A 304 0.44 20.13 13.46
N LEU A 305 0.86 19.33 12.48
CA LEU A 305 0.13 19.16 11.23
C LEU A 305 -1.28 18.61 11.50
N THR A 306 -1.38 17.59 12.38
CA THR A 306 -2.66 16.97 12.73
C THR A 306 -3.60 17.95 13.43
N GLU A 307 -3.10 18.73 14.39
CA GLU A 307 -3.86 19.80 15.04
C GLU A 307 -4.35 20.86 14.05
N ARG A 308 -3.54 21.19 13.04
CA ARG A 308 -3.81 22.26 12.08
C ARG A 308 -4.84 21.87 11.01
N ILE A 309 -4.69 20.71 10.39
CA ILE A 309 -5.50 20.32 9.23
C ILE A 309 -6.19 18.96 9.34
N GLY A 310 -5.93 18.17 10.39
CA GLY A 310 -6.48 16.81 10.54
C GLY A 310 -8.02 16.75 10.61
N GLY A 311 -8.69 17.85 10.98
CA GLY A 311 -10.16 17.94 10.94
C GLY A 311 -10.73 18.17 9.52
N ARG A 312 -9.88 18.49 8.54
CA ARG A 312 -10.26 18.81 7.15
C ARG A 312 -9.68 17.84 6.12
N CYS A 313 -8.62 17.12 6.49
CA CYS A 313 -7.87 16.25 5.60
C CYS A 313 -7.47 14.96 6.32
N GLN A 314 -7.54 13.84 5.63
CA GLN A 314 -6.95 12.59 6.09
C GLN A 314 -5.43 12.71 6.07
N LEU A 315 -4.78 12.40 7.18
CA LEU A 315 -3.33 12.42 7.34
C LEU A 315 -2.84 11.00 7.58
N VAL A 316 -2.25 10.41 6.55
CA VAL A 316 -1.85 9.00 6.52
C VAL A 316 -0.38 8.89 6.90
N GLY A 317 -0.06 8.10 7.94
CA GLY A 317 1.32 7.71 8.23
C GLY A 317 1.65 6.40 7.51
N ASP A 318 2.62 6.46 6.60
CA ASP A 318 3.28 5.30 5.98
C ASP A 318 4.59 5.02 6.70
N ASP A 319 5.65 5.77 6.42
CA ASP A 319 6.95 5.61 7.08
C ASP A 319 6.87 5.90 8.59
N LEU A 320 5.95 6.78 9.01
CA LEU A 320 5.71 7.08 10.41
C LEU A 320 5.28 5.85 11.22
N PHE A 321 4.48 4.96 10.65
CA PHE A 321 3.88 3.83 11.37
C PHE A 321 4.36 2.46 10.92
N VAL A 322 4.85 2.33 9.69
CA VAL A 322 5.38 1.10 9.07
C VAL A 322 4.54 -0.16 9.36
N THR A 323 3.20 -0.01 9.38
CA THR A 323 2.24 -1.09 9.71
C THR A 323 2.51 -1.73 11.09
N ASN A 324 3.17 -1.04 12.01
CA ASN A 324 3.63 -1.54 13.30
C ASN A 324 2.77 -0.97 14.44
N VAL A 325 2.25 -1.85 15.30
CA VAL A 325 1.38 -1.48 16.44
C VAL A 325 2.07 -0.58 17.47
N ASP A 326 3.39 -0.71 17.67
CA ASP A 326 4.12 0.11 18.64
C ASP A 326 4.22 1.56 18.17
N PHE A 327 4.57 1.78 16.89
CA PHE A 327 4.59 3.12 16.29
C PHE A 327 3.19 3.72 16.17
N LEU A 328 2.19 2.91 15.79
CA LEU A 328 0.80 3.37 15.74
C LEU A 328 0.30 3.76 17.14
N SER A 329 0.59 2.97 18.17
CA SER A 329 0.23 3.27 19.55
C SER A 329 0.84 4.60 20.03
N ARG A 330 2.11 4.85 19.66
CA ARG A 330 2.76 6.13 19.94
C ARG A 330 2.05 7.28 19.21
N GLY A 331 1.75 7.13 17.93
CA GLY A 331 1.06 8.15 17.14
C GLY A 331 -0.31 8.49 17.70
N ILE A 332 -1.08 7.48 18.12
CA ILE A 332 -2.37 7.66 18.77
C ILE A 332 -2.20 8.46 20.08
N ALA A 333 -1.23 8.08 20.91
CA ALA A 333 -0.98 8.74 22.19
C ALA A 333 -0.50 10.20 22.04
N GLU A 334 0.30 10.49 21.00
CA GLU A 334 0.84 11.82 20.71
C GLU A 334 -0.06 12.67 19.80
N GLY A 335 -1.15 12.12 19.24
CA GLY A 335 -2.06 12.82 18.33
C GLY A 335 -1.46 13.08 16.94
N CYS A 336 -0.71 12.13 16.41
CA CYS A 336 -0.02 12.22 15.12
C CYS A 336 -0.76 11.45 14.03
N GLY A 337 -1.26 12.14 13.01
CA GLY A 337 -2.06 11.54 11.93
C GLY A 337 -3.49 11.21 12.36
N ASN A 338 -4.28 10.67 11.43
CA ASN A 338 -5.63 10.14 11.66
C ASN A 338 -5.95 8.93 10.76
N ALA A 339 -4.92 8.44 10.06
CA ALA A 339 -4.98 7.26 9.23
C ALA A 339 -3.59 6.58 9.18
N ILE A 340 -3.58 5.28 8.89
CA ILE A 340 -2.38 4.48 8.68
C ILE A 340 -2.41 3.83 7.31
N LEU A 341 -1.26 3.82 6.62
CA LEU A 341 -1.06 2.97 5.45
C LEU A 341 -0.71 1.55 5.90
N ILE A 342 -1.33 0.57 5.27
CA ILE A 342 -1.15 -0.85 5.60
C ILE A 342 -0.42 -1.55 4.46
N LYS A 343 0.84 -1.87 4.69
CA LYS A 343 1.70 -2.62 3.77
C LYS A 343 2.10 -3.94 4.43
N VAL A 344 1.54 -5.04 3.96
CA VAL A 344 1.72 -6.37 4.59
C VAL A 344 3.18 -6.78 4.78
N ASN A 345 4.07 -6.35 3.88
CA ASN A 345 5.49 -6.70 3.95
C ASN A 345 6.31 -5.79 4.88
N GLN A 346 5.80 -4.62 5.30
CA GLN A 346 6.47 -3.77 6.29
C GLN A 346 6.53 -4.42 7.68
N ILE A 347 5.55 -5.28 7.98
CA ILE A 347 5.48 -6.02 9.24
C ILE A 347 5.76 -7.52 9.06
N GLY A 348 5.36 -8.12 7.93
CA GLY A 348 5.80 -9.44 7.49
C GLY A 348 4.95 -10.62 7.96
N SER A 349 3.74 -10.43 8.49
CA SER A 349 2.74 -11.49 8.70
C SER A 349 1.32 -10.97 8.59
N LEU A 350 0.37 -11.85 8.24
CA LEU A 350 -1.05 -11.51 8.19
C LEU A 350 -1.57 -11.14 9.58
N SER A 351 -1.20 -11.89 10.61
CA SER A 351 -1.68 -11.64 11.98
C SER A 351 -1.27 -10.27 12.50
N GLU A 352 -0.01 -9.85 12.32
CA GLU A 352 0.45 -8.53 12.76
C GLU A 352 -0.19 -7.41 11.90
N THR A 353 -0.40 -7.66 10.61
CA THR A 353 -1.13 -6.74 9.73
C THR A 353 -2.56 -6.49 10.24
N LEU A 354 -3.27 -7.56 10.60
CA LEU A 354 -4.63 -7.47 11.16
C LEU A 354 -4.64 -6.79 12.53
N ASP A 355 -3.62 -6.99 13.36
CA ASP A 355 -3.49 -6.30 14.65
C ASP A 355 -3.32 -4.79 14.48
N ALA A 356 -2.54 -4.34 13.50
CA ALA A 356 -2.40 -2.92 13.18
C ALA A 356 -3.71 -2.30 12.68
N ILE A 357 -4.44 -2.99 11.80
CA ILE A 357 -5.75 -2.54 11.30
C ILE A 357 -6.77 -2.45 12.45
N GLU A 358 -6.84 -3.47 13.28
CA GLU A 358 -7.77 -3.51 14.43
C GLU A 358 -7.47 -2.38 15.42
N MET A 359 -6.19 -2.14 15.74
CA MET A 359 -5.78 -1.03 16.60
C MET A 359 -6.19 0.32 16.01
N ALA A 360 -5.94 0.54 14.71
CA ALA A 360 -6.34 1.77 14.02
C ALA A 360 -7.85 2.01 14.16
N HIS A 361 -8.67 1.03 13.79
CA HIS A 361 -10.14 1.14 13.83
C HIS A 361 -10.66 1.40 15.25
N ARG A 362 -10.12 0.73 16.26
CA ARG A 362 -10.53 0.94 17.67
C ARG A 362 -10.25 2.34 18.18
N HIS A 363 -9.28 3.03 17.60
CA HIS A 363 -8.90 4.38 18.01
C HIS A 363 -9.37 5.47 17.03
N GLY A 364 -10.26 5.11 16.06
CA GLY A 364 -10.84 6.04 15.12
C GLY A 364 -9.91 6.49 13.99
N TYR A 365 -8.79 5.78 13.80
CA TYR A 365 -7.92 5.96 12.63
C TYR A 365 -8.49 5.22 11.43
N ALA A 366 -8.45 5.86 10.27
CA ALA A 366 -8.72 5.20 9.01
C ALA A 366 -7.55 4.29 8.60
N THR A 367 -7.84 3.30 7.76
CA THR A 367 -6.81 2.44 7.16
C THR A 367 -6.84 2.55 5.66
N VAL A 368 -5.66 2.54 5.03
CA VAL A 368 -5.49 2.48 3.59
C VAL A 368 -4.66 1.24 3.27
N THR A 369 -5.30 0.20 2.73
CA THR A 369 -4.57 -1.00 2.31
C THR A 369 -3.74 -0.68 1.07
N SER A 370 -2.45 -1.00 1.07
CA SER A 370 -1.52 -0.51 0.06
C SER A 370 -0.68 -1.61 -0.58
N HIS A 371 -0.35 -1.38 -1.85
CA HIS A 371 0.67 -2.09 -2.61
C HIS A 371 2.08 -1.63 -2.23
N ARG A 372 3.08 -2.14 -2.99
CA ARG A 372 4.45 -1.62 -3.00
C ARG A 372 4.85 -1.28 -4.45
N SER A 373 6.00 -0.59 -4.61
CA SER A 373 6.51 -0.21 -5.95
C SER A 373 6.82 -1.44 -6.80
N GLY A 374 7.42 -2.49 -6.23
CA GLY A 374 7.60 -3.81 -6.86
C GLY A 374 6.46 -4.74 -6.47
N GLU A 375 5.61 -5.04 -7.43
CA GLU A 375 4.43 -5.90 -7.26
C GLU A 375 4.53 -7.17 -8.11
N THR A 376 3.60 -8.07 -7.87
CA THR A 376 3.36 -9.29 -8.65
C THR A 376 1.90 -9.32 -9.10
N GLU A 377 1.45 -10.40 -9.75
CA GLU A 377 0.01 -10.60 -10.03
C GLU A 377 -0.81 -10.97 -8.78
N ASP A 378 -0.18 -11.17 -7.62
CA ASP A 378 -0.87 -11.47 -6.37
C ASP A 378 -1.84 -10.35 -6.00
N ALA A 379 -3.08 -10.69 -5.73
CA ALA A 379 -4.15 -9.75 -5.45
C ALA A 379 -4.61 -9.77 -3.97
N THR A 380 -3.86 -10.37 -3.07
CA THR A 380 -4.24 -10.58 -1.66
C THR A 380 -4.64 -9.28 -0.95
N ILE A 381 -3.99 -8.16 -1.27
CA ILE A 381 -4.33 -6.86 -0.65
C ILE A 381 -5.74 -6.38 -0.99
N ALA A 382 -6.29 -6.78 -2.13
CA ALA A 382 -7.69 -6.51 -2.48
C ALA A 382 -8.64 -7.27 -1.53
N ASP A 383 -8.35 -8.54 -1.27
CA ASP A 383 -9.13 -9.35 -0.31
C ASP A 383 -8.99 -8.79 1.11
N ILE A 384 -7.79 -8.39 1.55
CA ILE A 384 -7.56 -7.79 2.87
C ILE A 384 -8.37 -6.48 3.02
N ALA A 385 -8.39 -5.63 2.01
CA ALA A 385 -9.12 -4.36 2.05
C ALA A 385 -10.62 -4.57 2.30
N VAL A 386 -11.22 -5.57 1.64
CA VAL A 386 -12.64 -5.90 1.83
C VAL A 386 -12.85 -6.67 3.14
N ALA A 387 -11.96 -7.63 3.46
CA ALA A 387 -12.03 -8.42 4.69
C ALA A 387 -12.09 -7.57 5.96
N THR A 388 -11.37 -6.47 5.97
CA THR A 388 -11.26 -5.57 7.13
C THR A 388 -12.17 -4.36 7.05
N ASN A 389 -12.98 -4.25 5.98
CA ASN A 389 -13.79 -3.06 5.69
C ASN A 389 -12.94 -1.77 5.76
N SER A 390 -11.70 -1.79 5.29
CA SER A 390 -10.78 -0.64 5.38
C SER A 390 -11.29 0.59 4.63
N GLY A 391 -12.18 0.40 3.66
CA GLY A 391 -12.86 1.45 2.91
C GLY A 391 -11.99 2.20 1.92
N GLN A 392 -10.68 1.94 1.89
CA GLN A 392 -9.72 2.57 0.99
C GLN A 392 -8.63 1.58 0.55
N ILE A 393 -8.14 1.73 -0.68
CA ILE A 393 -7.00 0.97 -1.21
C ILE A 393 -6.12 1.86 -2.08
N LYS A 394 -4.80 1.84 -1.84
CA LYS A 394 -3.78 2.46 -2.66
C LYS A 394 -3.04 1.36 -3.42
N THR A 395 -3.30 1.21 -4.72
CA THR A 395 -2.72 0.09 -5.49
C THR A 395 -2.29 0.48 -6.91
N GLY A 396 -1.74 1.68 -7.03
CA GLY A 396 -1.17 2.21 -8.27
C GLY A 396 -2.21 2.81 -9.21
N SER A 397 -1.79 3.01 -10.44
CA SER A 397 -2.56 3.68 -11.48
C SER A 397 -3.43 2.72 -12.30
N MET A 398 -4.03 3.28 -13.38
CA MET A 398 -4.88 2.57 -14.34
C MET A 398 -4.07 1.96 -15.49
N SER A 399 -2.85 1.53 -15.23
CA SER A 399 -1.98 0.82 -16.17
C SER A 399 -1.07 -0.17 -15.44
N ARG A 400 -0.43 -1.09 -16.15
CA ARG A 400 0.37 -2.24 -15.68
C ARG A 400 -0.48 -3.35 -15.06
N SER A 401 -0.28 -4.58 -15.52
CA SER A 401 -1.11 -5.75 -15.14
C SER A 401 -1.00 -6.11 -13.67
N ASP A 402 0.14 -5.85 -13.05
CA ASP A 402 0.37 -6.04 -11.61
C ASP A 402 -0.56 -5.16 -10.75
N ARG A 403 -0.91 -3.96 -11.23
CA ARG A 403 -1.89 -3.06 -10.58
C ARG A 403 -3.32 -3.49 -10.92
N MET A 404 -3.58 -3.74 -12.21
CA MET A 404 -4.91 -4.18 -12.65
C MET A 404 -5.36 -5.48 -12.00
N ALA A 405 -4.44 -6.39 -11.62
CA ALA A 405 -4.78 -7.62 -10.91
C ALA A 405 -5.59 -7.37 -9.64
N LYS A 406 -5.23 -6.35 -8.84
CA LYS A 406 -5.93 -5.96 -7.61
C LYS A 406 -7.29 -5.33 -7.90
N TYR A 407 -7.37 -4.42 -8.87
CA TYR A 407 -8.63 -3.81 -9.28
C TYR A 407 -9.60 -4.84 -9.86
N ASN A 408 -9.12 -5.76 -10.69
CA ASN A 408 -9.93 -6.83 -11.24
C ASN A 408 -10.43 -7.79 -10.16
N GLN A 409 -9.63 -8.05 -9.10
CA GLN A 409 -10.08 -8.83 -7.96
C GLN A 409 -11.21 -8.13 -7.20
N LEU A 410 -11.10 -6.82 -7.00
CA LEU A 410 -12.17 -6.04 -6.36
C LEU A 410 -13.46 -6.04 -7.19
N LEU A 411 -13.38 -6.02 -8.54
CA LEU A 411 -14.57 -6.17 -9.40
C LEU A 411 -15.26 -7.54 -9.19
N ARG A 412 -14.48 -8.63 -9.06
CA ARG A 412 -15.03 -9.97 -8.77
C ARG A 412 -15.70 -10.02 -7.40
N ILE A 413 -15.06 -9.41 -6.39
CA ILE A 413 -15.63 -9.34 -5.04
C ILE A 413 -16.92 -8.51 -5.03
N GLU A 414 -16.97 -7.37 -5.73
CA GLU A 414 -18.19 -6.57 -5.84
C GLU A 414 -19.32 -7.34 -6.52
N GLU A 415 -19.01 -8.08 -7.59
CA GLU A 415 -19.98 -8.94 -8.27
C GLU A 415 -20.54 -10.03 -7.35
N GLU A 416 -19.68 -10.68 -6.56
CA GLU A 416 -20.06 -11.70 -5.59
C GLU A 416 -20.93 -11.13 -4.45
N LEU A 417 -20.60 -9.94 -3.94
CA LEU A 417 -21.39 -9.23 -2.92
C LEU A 417 -22.74 -8.73 -3.46
N GLY A 418 -22.81 -8.41 -4.76
CA GLY A 418 -24.02 -7.92 -5.41
C GLY A 418 -24.58 -6.67 -4.72
N SER A 419 -25.87 -6.69 -4.40
CA SER A 419 -26.57 -5.55 -3.77
C SER A 419 -26.15 -5.31 -2.31
N LEU A 420 -25.36 -6.17 -1.70
CA LEU A 420 -24.82 -5.98 -0.34
C LEU A 420 -23.57 -5.14 -0.33
N ALA A 421 -22.90 -4.97 -1.47
CA ALA A 421 -21.70 -4.14 -1.59
C ALA A 421 -22.00 -2.67 -1.25
N VAL A 422 -21.16 -2.08 -0.40
CA VAL A 422 -21.25 -0.65 -0.04
C VAL A 422 -19.92 0.00 -0.42
N TYR A 423 -19.98 1.03 -1.24
CA TYR A 423 -18.78 1.71 -1.70
C TYR A 423 -18.34 2.79 -0.72
N GLY A 424 -17.13 2.63 -0.18
CA GLY A 424 -16.54 3.54 0.80
C GLY A 424 -17.36 3.65 2.09
N TYR A 425 -17.01 4.64 2.93
CA TYR A 425 -17.64 4.83 4.24
C TYR A 425 -18.99 5.56 4.21
N LYS A 426 -19.56 5.85 3.05
CA LYS A 426 -20.77 6.72 2.92
C LYS A 426 -22.01 6.28 3.73
N ARG A 427 -22.03 5.05 4.25
CA ARG A 427 -23.16 4.51 5.05
C ARG A 427 -22.85 4.24 6.52
N ILE A 428 -21.61 4.47 6.97
CA ILE A 428 -21.21 4.23 8.36
C ILE A 428 -21.35 5.50 9.22
N ARG A 429 -21.87 6.59 8.64
CA ARG A 429 -22.17 7.83 9.37
C ARG A 429 -23.61 7.87 9.83
#